data_c8e58c138af80d3efdec52ad3142faef
#
_entry.id   c8e58c138af80d3efdec52ad3142faef
#
_cell.length_a   1.000
_cell.length_b   1.000
_cell.length_c   1.000
_cell.angle_alpha   90.00
_cell.angle_beta   90.00
_cell.angle_gamma   90.00
#
_symmetry.space_group_name_H-M   'P 1'
#
loop_
_entity.id
_entity.type
_entity.pdbx_description
1 polymer ?
#
loop_
_entity_poly.entity_id
_entity_poly.type
_entity_poly.pdbx_seq_one_letter_code
_entity_poly.pdbx_strand_id
1 'polypeptide(L)'
;VSTPTPAPYLRIAGELRRRIASGALAPGARLPSTRQIARKWRVALATATKALNVLQQEGLVRGEPRVGIVVLPRGASTPPAPPPQPEDPERGLTRERIVRVAIEMADAEGLSALSMRGVASRLEVSTMSSYRHVRDKEELVLLMADAAFGAYVYPQVPPEGWRAQLELAGRALWSLFRRHPWLAQLSPLSRPLPLPGLLAHAEWSLRALKALRLEGAALLDAHVLLFSHMQGLASNLEREAQAEAATGLSDDQWGAAHEPALKSVAESGRFPVFAALLRELPAEGYTLNLDALFEQGMKALLDGFAHSFARRKRRAAK
;
A
#
# COMPACT_ATOMS: atom_id res chain seq x y z
N VAL A 1 -38.27 43.05 3.84
CA VAL A 1 -37.25 42.05 3.99
C VAL A 1 -37.88 40.80 4.56
N SER A 2 -38.24 39.83 3.69
CA SER A 2 -38.88 38.57 4.13
C SER A 2 -37.82 37.70 4.85
N THR A 3 -38.01 37.47 6.13
CA THR A 3 -37.23 36.51 6.92
C THR A 3 -37.41 35.11 6.33
N PRO A 4 -36.32 34.36 6.04
CA PRO A 4 -36.46 33.02 5.48
C PRO A 4 -37.17 32.10 6.47
N THR A 5 -38.20 31.42 6.04
CA THR A 5 -38.92 30.43 6.88
C THR A 5 -37.99 29.34 7.32
N PRO A 6 -37.82 29.10 8.64
CA PRO A 6 -36.87 28.10 9.16
C PRO A 6 -37.22 26.69 8.64
N ALA A 7 -36.19 25.91 8.38
CA ALA A 7 -36.32 24.55 7.86
C ALA A 7 -37.30 23.72 8.72
N PRO A 8 -38.12 22.84 8.15
CA PRO A 8 -39.17 22.10 8.86
C PRO A 8 -38.66 21.35 10.11
N TYR A 9 -37.49 20.77 10.09
CA TYR A 9 -36.92 20.08 11.26
C TYR A 9 -36.56 21.01 12.43
N LEU A 10 -36.13 22.27 12.13
CA LEU A 10 -35.87 23.29 13.14
C LEU A 10 -37.14 23.76 13.83
N ARG A 11 -38.25 23.88 13.06
CA ARG A 11 -39.55 24.22 13.61
C ARG A 11 -40.04 23.14 14.58
N ILE A 12 -39.91 21.86 14.22
CA ILE A 12 -40.28 20.72 15.05
C ILE A 12 -39.44 20.69 16.33
N ALA A 13 -38.10 20.82 16.19
CA ALA A 13 -37.18 20.85 17.33
C ALA A 13 -37.49 22.04 18.26
N GLY A 14 -37.77 23.24 17.71
CA GLY A 14 -38.16 24.43 18.48
C GLY A 14 -39.47 24.26 19.24
N GLU A 15 -40.46 23.60 18.67
CA GLU A 15 -41.74 23.31 19.35
C GLU A 15 -41.54 22.32 20.54
N LEU A 16 -40.82 21.22 20.30
CA LEU A 16 -40.54 20.23 21.30
C LEU A 16 -39.68 20.84 22.43
N ARG A 17 -38.70 21.69 22.12
CA ARG A 17 -37.87 22.45 23.08
C ARG A 17 -38.74 23.35 23.96
N ARG A 18 -39.69 24.11 23.40
CA ARG A 18 -40.63 24.95 24.17
C ARG A 18 -41.46 24.11 25.12
N ARG A 19 -41.94 22.94 24.71
CA ARG A 19 -42.74 22.04 25.56
C ARG A 19 -41.92 21.44 26.71
N ILE A 20 -40.62 21.16 26.49
CA ILE A 20 -39.68 20.75 27.52
C ILE A 20 -39.41 21.92 28.49
N ALA A 21 -39.18 23.12 27.93
CA ALA A 21 -38.89 24.31 28.69
C ALA A 21 -40.07 24.76 29.58
N SER A 22 -41.30 24.61 29.11
CA SER A 22 -42.54 24.94 29.86
C SER A 22 -42.98 23.85 30.86
N GLY A 23 -42.29 22.69 30.92
CA GLY A 23 -42.70 21.57 31.76
C GLY A 23 -43.84 20.71 31.19
N ALA A 24 -44.38 21.04 30.01
CA ALA A 24 -45.41 20.24 29.35
C ALA A 24 -44.91 18.84 28.94
N LEU A 25 -43.58 18.70 28.86
CA LEU A 25 -42.87 17.43 28.78
C LEU A 25 -41.91 17.38 29.98
N ALA A 26 -42.33 16.74 31.06
CA ALA A 26 -41.54 16.64 32.27
C ALA A 26 -40.27 15.80 32.11
N PRO A 27 -39.23 16.00 32.95
CA PRO A 27 -38.08 15.09 32.98
C PRO A 27 -38.51 13.63 33.14
N GLY A 28 -37.92 12.73 32.33
CA GLY A 28 -38.31 11.33 32.25
C GLY A 28 -39.50 11.05 31.30
N ALA A 29 -40.21 12.08 30.84
CA ALA A 29 -41.32 11.88 29.90
C ALA A 29 -40.81 11.39 28.53
N ARG A 30 -41.58 10.45 27.94
CA ARG A 30 -41.26 9.89 26.61
C ARG A 30 -41.74 10.86 25.51
N LEU A 31 -40.83 11.16 24.57
CA LEU A 31 -41.20 11.90 23.37
C LEU A 31 -41.97 11.01 22.38
N PRO A 32 -42.80 11.64 21.52
CA PRO A 32 -43.43 10.92 20.41
C PRO A 32 -42.36 10.27 19.52
N SER A 33 -42.64 9.04 19.05
CA SER A 33 -41.75 8.34 18.14
C SER A 33 -41.56 9.10 16.81
N THR A 34 -40.46 8.84 16.10
CA THR A 34 -40.18 9.45 14.78
C THR A 34 -41.37 9.32 13.82
N ARG A 35 -42.05 8.15 13.84
CA ARG A 35 -43.26 7.92 13.02
C ARG A 35 -44.44 8.80 13.44
N GLN A 36 -44.64 9.00 14.75
CA GLN A 36 -45.68 9.87 15.28
C GLN A 36 -45.40 11.35 14.97
N ILE A 37 -44.13 11.77 15.07
CA ILE A 37 -43.70 13.12 14.70
C ILE A 37 -43.93 13.33 13.19
N ALA A 38 -43.47 12.41 12.34
CA ALA A 38 -43.65 12.48 10.89
C ALA A 38 -45.16 12.64 10.49
N ARG A 39 -46.03 11.85 11.13
CA ARG A 39 -47.49 11.90 10.92
C ARG A 39 -48.09 13.22 11.42
N LYS A 40 -47.71 13.66 12.64
CA LYS A 40 -48.27 14.86 13.26
C LYS A 40 -47.94 16.14 12.51
N TRP A 41 -46.67 16.26 12.04
CA TRP A 41 -46.21 17.46 11.33
C TRP A 41 -46.25 17.33 9.79
N ARG A 42 -46.77 16.20 9.26
CA ARG A 42 -46.83 15.88 7.84
C ARG A 42 -45.50 16.07 7.11
N VAL A 43 -44.43 15.49 7.67
CA VAL A 43 -43.06 15.56 7.14
C VAL A 43 -42.52 14.16 6.87
N ALA A 44 -41.45 14.06 6.04
CA ALA A 44 -40.75 12.82 5.82
C ALA A 44 -40.09 12.29 7.14
N LEU A 45 -39.95 10.96 7.28
CA LEU A 45 -39.31 10.32 8.43
C LEU A 45 -37.90 10.89 8.71
N ALA A 46 -37.12 11.14 7.66
CA ALA A 46 -35.78 11.73 7.76
C ALA A 46 -35.82 13.13 8.42
N THR A 47 -36.81 13.95 8.14
CA THR A 47 -37.01 15.27 8.75
C THR A 47 -37.35 15.15 10.22
N ALA A 48 -38.21 14.20 10.60
CA ALA A 48 -38.55 13.93 11.99
C ALA A 48 -37.35 13.39 12.77
N THR A 49 -36.54 12.50 12.18
CA THR A 49 -35.29 12.00 12.76
C THR A 49 -34.29 13.14 12.99
N LYS A 50 -34.13 14.02 12.00
CA LYS A 50 -33.22 15.17 12.11
C LYS A 50 -33.65 16.13 13.25
N ALA A 51 -34.95 16.34 13.45
CA ALA A 51 -35.46 17.16 14.56
C ALA A 51 -35.15 16.56 15.94
N LEU A 52 -35.27 15.23 16.09
CA LEU A 52 -34.94 14.55 17.34
C LEU A 52 -33.43 14.55 17.61
N ASN A 53 -32.60 14.40 16.58
CA ASN A 53 -31.14 14.48 16.70
C ASN A 53 -30.67 15.86 17.19
N VAL A 54 -31.31 16.95 16.74
CA VAL A 54 -31.02 18.30 17.24
C VAL A 54 -31.27 18.38 18.74
N LEU A 55 -32.39 17.87 19.23
CA LEU A 55 -32.72 17.88 20.69
C LEU A 55 -31.76 16.98 21.51
N GLN A 56 -31.26 15.89 20.92
CA GLN A 56 -30.24 15.04 21.54
C GLN A 56 -28.89 15.75 21.61
N GLN A 57 -28.50 16.45 20.56
CA GLN A 57 -27.26 17.25 20.52
C GLN A 57 -27.31 18.42 21.52
N GLU A 58 -28.49 18.98 21.76
CA GLU A 58 -28.72 20.02 22.77
C GLU A 58 -28.77 19.46 24.20
N GLY A 59 -28.66 18.14 24.39
CA GLY A 59 -28.70 17.51 25.69
C GLY A 59 -30.07 17.58 26.41
N LEU A 60 -31.13 17.84 25.67
CA LEU A 60 -32.49 17.95 26.21
C LEU A 60 -33.20 16.59 26.31
N VAL A 61 -32.78 15.63 25.51
CA VAL A 61 -33.39 14.29 25.46
C VAL A 61 -32.32 13.20 25.23
N ARG A 62 -32.60 11.96 25.66
CA ARG A 62 -31.73 10.78 25.46
C ARG A 62 -32.54 9.61 24.90
N GLY A 63 -31.90 8.82 24.01
CA GLY A 63 -32.45 7.55 23.57
C GLY A 63 -32.22 6.45 24.59
N GLU A 64 -33.30 5.75 25.03
CA GLU A 64 -33.21 4.60 25.93
C GLU A 64 -33.64 3.32 25.15
N PRO A 65 -32.82 2.23 25.20
CA PRO A 65 -33.15 0.98 24.54
C PRO A 65 -34.53 0.48 25.02
N ARG A 66 -35.38 0.04 24.08
CA ARG A 66 -36.75 -0.45 24.30
C ARG A 66 -37.76 0.55 24.86
N VAL A 67 -37.34 1.70 25.32
CA VAL A 67 -38.22 2.77 25.87
C VAL A 67 -38.50 3.86 24.82
N GLY A 68 -37.48 4.29 24.11
CA GLY A 68 -37.56 5.37 23.11
C GLY A 68 -36.78 6.61 23.56
N ILE A 69 -37.18 7.79 23.11
CA ILE A 69 -36.51 9.05 23.46
C ILE A 69 -37.21 9.68 24.67
N VAL A 70 -36.43 9.99 25.73
CA VAL A 70 -36.90 10.55 27.01
C VAL A 70 -36.28 11.91 27.30
N VAL A 71 -36.99 12.78 27.99
CA VAL A 71 -36.54 14.12 28.41
C VAL A 71 -35.58 14.00 29.59
N LEU A 72 -34.44 14.71 29.51
CA LEU A 72 -33.43 14.75 30.58
C LEU A 72 -33.82 15.81 31.68
N PRO A 73 -33.44 15.59 32.97
CA PRO A 73 -33.59 16.58 34.03
C PRO A 73 -32.81 17.86 33.73
N ARG A 74 -33.39 19.04 34.00
CA ARG A 74 -32.67 20.32 33.95
C ARG A 74 -31.55 20.33 35.00
N GLY A 75 -30.30 20.49 34.58
CA GLY A 75 -29.15 20.57 35.50
C GLY A 75 -28.30 19.30 35.61
N ALA A 76 -28.58 18.25 34.88
CA ALA A 76 -27.64 17.14 34.73
C ALA A 76 -26.42 17.64 33.92
N SER A 77 -25.35 17.96 34.63
CA SER A 77 -24.04 18.29 34.09
C SER A 77 -23.64 17.28 33.03
N THR A 78 -23.08 17.80 31.98
CA THR A 78 -22.32 17.17 30.86
C THR A 78 -22.56 15.66 30.73
N PRO A 79 -23.23 15.21 29.68
CA PRO A 79 -23.24 13.77 29.39
C PRO A 79 -21.79 13.26 29.33
N PRO A 80 -21.48 12.06 29.86
CA PRO A 80 -20.23 11.44 29.54
C PRO A 80 -20.12 11.48 28.03
N ALA A 81 -18.93 11.82 27.51
CA ALA A 81 -18.65 11.83 26.08
C ALA A 81 -19.32 10.60 25.45
N PRO A 82 -20.08 10.75 24.36
CA PRO A 82 -20.69 9.60 23.72
C PRO A 82 -19.61 8.53 23.57
N PRO A 83 -19.90 7.24 23.84
CA PRO A 83 -18.97 6.19 23.52
C PRO A 83 -18.51 6.45 22.09
N PRO A 84 -17.22 6.31 21.75
CA PRO A 84 -16.73 6.61 20.42
C PRO A 84 -17.70 5.96 19.45
N GLN A 85 -18.42 6.79 18.71
CA GLN A 85 -19.27 6.29 17.64
C GLN A 85 -18.31 5.47 16.79
N PRO A 86 -18.65 4.23 16.38
CA PRO A 86 -17.82 3.52 15.44
C PRO A 86 -17.54 4.53 14.34
N GLU A 87 -16.27 4.93 14.23
CA GLU A 87 -15.85 5.93 13.25
C GLU A 87 -16.43 5.45 11.94
N ASP A 88 -17.29 6.25 11.32
CA ASP A 88 -17.83 5.91 10.02
C ASP A 88 -16.63 5.61 9.12
N PRO A 89 -16.37 4.36 8.72
CA PRO A 89 -15.16 4.00 7.99
C PRO A 89 -14.98 4.84 6.73
N GLU A 90 -16.11 5.37 6.22
CA GLU A 90 -16.13 6.27 5.06
C GLU A 90 -15.66 7.70 5.39
N ARG A 91 -15.80 8.19 6.62
CA ARG A 91 -15.32 9.53 7.01
C ARG A 91 -13.81 9.65 7.08
N GLY A 92 -13.11 8.53 7.33
CA GLY A 92 -11.66 8.44 7.36
C GLY A 92 -11.04 7.84 6.10
N LEU A 93 -11.82 7.62 5.04
CA LEU A 93 -11.33 7.03 3.80
C LEU A 93 -10.57 8.08 2.99
N THR A 94 -9.27 7.88 2.83
CA THR A 94 -8.40 8.70 2.00
C THR A 94 -7.70 7.83 0.96
N ARG A 95 -7.18 8.45 -0.10
CA ARG A 95 -6.40 7.75 -1.12
C ARG A 95 -5.18 7.06 -0.50
N GLU A 96 -4.48 7.72 0.42
CA GLU A 96 -3.29 7.22 1.11
C GLU A 96 -3.63 5.99 1.97
N ARG A 97 -4.80 5.98 2.63
CA ARG A 97 -5.27 4.83 3.42
C ARG A 97 -5.58 3.63 2.52
N ILE A 98 -6.23 3.86 1.38
CA ILE A 98 -6.50 2.83 0.38
C ILE A 98 -5.20 2.23 -0.14
N VAL A 99 -4.24 3.08 -0.55
CA VAL A 99 -2.93 2.68 -1.06
C VAL A 99 -2.16 1.86 -0.02
N ARG A 100 -2.12 2.30 1.23
CA ARG A 100 -1.43 1.58 2.31
C ARG A 100 -2.01 0.18 2.52
N VAL A 101 -3.33 0.05 2.64
CA VAL A 101 -3.98 -1.25 2.82
C VAL A 101 -3.77 -2.15 1.59
N ALA A 102 -3.77 -1.58 0.40
CA ALA A 102 -3.50 -2.33 -0.83
C ALA A 102 -2.04 -2.83 -0.88
N ILE A 103 -1.06 -2.04 -0.41
CA ILE A 103 0.34 -2.47 -0.26
C ILE A 103 0.43 -3.63 0.73
N GLU A 104 -0.17 -3.51 1.93
CA GLU A 104 -0.19 -4.57 2.94
C GLU A 104 -0.79 -5.88 2.39
N MET A 105 -1.84 -5.79 1.57
CA MET A 105 -2.43 -6.96 0.92
C MET A 105 -1.49 -7.58 -0.12
N ALA A 106 -0.87 -6.75 -0.97
CA ALA A 106 0.05 -7.23 -1.99
C ALA A 106 1.32 -7.84 -1.41
N ASP A 107 1.81 -7.32 -0.27
CA ASP A 107 2.95 -7.87 0.46
C ASP A 107 2.64 -9.24 1.08
N ALA A 108 1.40 -9.43 1.54
CA ALA A 108 0.99 -10.67 2.21
C ALA A 108 0.52 -11.76 1.24
N GLU A 109 -0.16 -11.40 0.15
CA GLU A 109 -0.91 -12.33 -0.70
C GLU A 109 -0.47 -12.28 -2.17
N GLY A 110 0.49 -11.38 -2.51
CA GLY A 110 0.93 -11.12 -3.88
C GLY A 110 -0.01 -10.18 -4.65
N LEU A 111 0.53 -9.59 -5.73
CA LEU A 111 -0.21 -8.63 -6.56
C LEU A 111 -1.41 -9.25 -7.29
N SER A 112 -1.37 -10.55 -7.57
CA SER A 112 -2.44 -11.29 -8.25
C SER A 112 -3.73 -11.34 -7.41
N ALA A 113 -3.63 -11.43 -6.10
CA ALA A 113 -4.76 -11.47 -5.17
C ALA A 113 -5.42 -10.11 -4.96
N LEU A 114 -4.73 -9.01 -5.31
CA LEU A 114 -5.24 -7.66 -5.14
C LEU A 114 -6.49 -7.40 -5.98
N SER A 115 -7.55 -6.91 -5.35
CA SER A 115 -8.78 -6.47 -6.02
C SER A 115 -9.42 -5.29 -5.30
N MET A 116 -10.13 -4.41 -6.03
CA MET A 116 -10.84 -3.27 -5.46
C MET A 116 -11.87 -3.69 -4.40
N ARG A 117 -12.52 -4.85 -4.59
CA ARG A 117 -13.44 -5.42 -3.61
C ARG A 117 -12.72 -5.89 -2.35
N GLY A 118 -11.58 -6.56 -2.49
CA GLY A 118 -10.76 -7.02 -1.36
C GLY A 118 -10.27 -5.85 -0.51
N VAL A 119 -9.76 -4.80 -1.14
CA VAL A 119 -9.32 -3.56 -0.45
C VAL A 119 -10.48 -2.89 0.28
N ALA A 120 -11.64 -2.74 -0.37
CA ALA A 120 -12.83 -2.15 0.24
C ALA A 120 -13.31 -2.97 1.44
N SER A 121 -13.31 -4.32 1.33
CA SER A 121 -13.66 -5.22 2.42
C SER A 121 -12.73 -5.07 3.62
N ARG A 122 -11.42 -4.97 3.38
CA ARG A 122 -10.41 -4.81 4.46
C ARG A 122 -10.49 -3.45 5.14
N LEU A 123 -11.00 -2.44 4.43
CA LEU A 123 -11.25 -1.09 4.95
C LEU A 123 -12.63 -0.95 5.60
N GLU A 124 -13.48 -1.98 5.52
CA GLU A 124 -14.88 -1.98 5.99
C GLU A 124 -15.74 -0.89 5.32
N VAL A 125 -15.47 -0.59 4.05
CA VAL A 125 -16.20 0.39 3.25
C VAL A 125 -16.88 -0.24 2.04
N SER A 126 -17.80 0.50 1.41
CA SER A 126 -18.36 0.05 0.14
C SER A 126 -17.32 0.12 -0.99
N THR A 127 -17.37 -0.82 -1.94
CA THR A 127 -16.49 -0.79 -3.13
C THR A 127 -16.66 0.52 -3.90
N MET A 128 -17.89 1.07 -3.96
CA MET A 128 -18.16 2.36 -4.61
C MET A 128 -17.47 3.52 -3.91
N SER A 129 -17.29 3.46 -2.59
CA SER A 129 -16.54 4.47 -1.84
C SER A 129 -15.06 4.48 -2.23
N SER A 130 -14.45 3.30 -2.42
CA SER A 130 -13.07 3.19 -2.89
C SER A 130 -12.89 3.77 -4.31
N TYR A 131 -13.86 3.57 -5.21
CA TYR A 131 -13.83 4.11 -6.57
C TYR A 131 -13.94 5.65 -6.63
N ARG A 132 -14.38 6.32 -5.57
CA ARG A 132 -14.35 7.80 -5.48
C ARG A 132 -12.95 8.37 -5.32
N HIS A 133 -12.01 7.54 -4.84
CA HIS A 133 -10.62 7.96 -4.56
C HIS A 133 -9.61 7.40 -5.56
N VAL A 134 -9.91 6.23 -6.14
CA VAL A 134 -9.04 5.52 -7.10
C VAL A 134 -9.93 4.97 -8.21
N ARG A 135 -9.60 5.34 -9.46
CA ARG A 135 -10.44 5.06 -10.63
C ARG A 135 -10.60 3.57 -10.94
N ASP A 136 -9.49 2.82 -10.86
CA ASP A 136 -9.42 1.41 -11.22
C ASP A 136 -8.24 0.72 -10.50
N LYS A 137 -8.09 -0.61 -10.71
CA LYS A 137 -6.99 -1.39 -10.13
C LYS A 137 -5.64 -0.95 -10.68
N GLU A 138 -5.56 -0.59 -11.93
CA GLU A 138 -4.33 -0.16 -12.62
C GLU A 138 -3.80 1.13 -11.98
N GLU A 139 -4.66 2.13 -11.77
CA GLU A 139 -4.28 3.34 -11.03
C GLU A 139 -3.85 3.04 -9.60
N LEU A 140 -4.56 2.14 -8.91
CA LEU A 140 -4.20 1.73 -7.56
C LEU A 140 -2.78 1.14 -7.52
N VAL A 141 -2.45 0.24 -8.43
CA VAL A 141 -1.13 -0.40 -8.53
C VAL A 141 -0.03 0.64 -8.79
N LEU A 142 -0.27 1.63 -9.64
CA LEU A 142 0.69 2.71 -9.89
C LEU A 142 0.89 3.58 -8.64
N LEU A 143 -0.17 3.93 -7.93
CA LEU A 143 -0.10 4.68 -6.67
C LEU A 143 0.64 3.90 -5.58
N MET A 144 0.39 2.61 -5.47
CA MET A 144 1.11 1.71 -4.55
C MET A 144 2.61 1.68 -4.86
N ALA A 145 2.95 1.53 -6.13
CA ALA A 145 4.35 1.49 -6.58
C ALA A 145 5.06 2.82 -6.30
N ASP A 146 4.42 3.94 -6.63
CA ASP A 146 4.99 5.27 -6.38
C ASP A 146 5.21 5.52 -4.88
N ALA A 147 4.24 5.15 -4.04
CA ALA A 147 4.36 5.25 -2.59
C ALA A 147 5.47 4.35 -2.04
N ALA A 148 5.58 3.10 -2.52
CA ALA A 148 6.59 2.16 -2.07
C ALA A 148 8.02 2.59 -2.47
N PHE A 149 8.24 2.99 -3.73
CA PHE A 149 9.54 3.54 -4.16
C PHE A 149 9.86 4.85 -3.45
N GLY A 150 8.88 5.74 -3.26
CA GLY A 150 9.05 7.03 -2.58
C GLY A 150 9.31 6.93 -1.08
N ALA A 151 9.13 5.76 -0.47
CA ALA A 151 9.36 5.55 0.96
C ALA A 151 10.85 5.62 1.35
N TYR A 152 11.77 5.41 0.40
CA TYR A 152 13.20 5.52 0.67
C TYR A 152 13.70 6.95 0.38
N VAL A 153 14.32 7.55 1.39
CA VAL A 153 14.90 8.90 1.29
C VAL A 153 16.42 8.79 1.27
N TYR A 154 17.03 9.27 0.18
CA TYR A 154 18.49 9.34 0.07
C TYR A 154 19.08 10.38 1.02
N PRO A 155 20.33 10.16 1.52
CA PRO A 155 20.99 11.12 2.38
C PRO A 155 21.25 12.46 1.64
N GLN A 156 21.12 13.58 2.37
CA GLN A 156 21.39 14.91 1.81
C GLN A 156 22.85 15.06 1.37
N VAL A 157 23.79 14.45 2.11
CA VAL A 157 25.21 14.37 1.77
C VAL A 157 25.49 13.00 1.18
N PRO A 158 25.72 12.90 -0.14
CA PRO A 158 26.05 11.62 -0.77
C PRO A 158 27.36 11.03 -0.25
N PRO A 159 27.49 9.69 -0.21
CA PRO A 159 28.78 9.05 0.03
C PRO A 159 29.82 9.47 -1.00
N GLU A 160 31.09 9.46 -0.61
CA GLU A 160 32.17 9.86 -1.51
C GLU A 160 32.39 8.85 -2.63
N GLY A 161 32.47 9.35 -3.85
CA GLY A 161 32.72 8.56 -5.06
C GLY A 161 31.50 7.88 -5.65
N TRP A 162 31.54 7.73 -6.97
CA TRP A 162 30.45 7.16 -7.77
C TRP A 162 30.07 5.72 -7.35
N ARG A 163 31.07 4.92 -6.97
CA ARG A 163 30.88 3.52 -6.59
C ARG A 163 30.03 3.41 -5.34
N ALA A 164 30.42 4.11 -4.27
CA ALA A 164 29.68 4.07 -3.01
C ALA A 164 28.23 4.60 -3.18
N GLN A 165 28.05 5.60 -4.06
CA GLN A 165 26.70 6.11 -4.38
C GLN A 165 25.84 5.09 -5.13
N LEU A 166 26.42 4.33 -6.07
CA LEU A 166 25.70 3.25 -6.78
C LEU A 166 25.44 2.03 -5.89
N GLU A 167 26.37 1.67 -5.00
CA GLU A 167 26.15 0.62 -4.00
C GLU A 167 25.00 0.99 -3.05
N LEU A 168 24.95 2.25 -2.60
CA LEU A 168 23.83 2.75 -1.81
C LEU A 168 22.52 2.65 -2.57
N ALA A 169 22.48 3.10 -3.84
CA ALA A 169 21.29 3.03 -4.69
C ALA A 169 20.82 1.58 -4.90
N GLY A 170 21.76 0.69 -5.16
CA GLY A 170 21.45 -0.73 -5.34
C GLY A 170 20.86 -1.37 -4.10
N ARG A 171 21.48 -1.15 -2.94
CA ARG A 171 20.98 -1.68 -1.65
C ARG A 171 19.62 -1.07 -1.28
N ALA A 172 19.41 0.23 -1.57
CA ALA A 172 18.11 0.87 -1.37
C ALA A 172 17.01 0.20 -2.19
N LEU A 173 17.21 0.02 -3.50
CA LEU A 173 16.25 -0.67 -4.37
C LEU A 173 16.07 -2.14 -3.97
N TRP A 174 17.17 -2.85 -3.66
CA TRP A 174 17.10 -4.23 -3.21
C TRP A 174 16.27 -4.39 -1.93
N SER A 175 16.46 -3.48 -0.96
CA SER A 175 15.67 -3.48 0.27
C SER A 175 14.17 -3.25 0.02
N LEU A 176 13.82 -2.41 -0.97
CA LEU A 176 12.43 -2.19 -1.38
C LEU A 176 11.84 -3.43 -2.06
N PHE A 177 12.57 -4.08 -2.95
CA PHE A 177 12.13 -5.32 -3.57
C PHE A 177 11.99 -6.48 -2.56
N ARG A 178 12.88 -6.56 -1.57
CA ARG A 178 12.77 -7.53 -0.46
C ARG A 178 11.52 -7.30 0.37
N ARG A 179 11.18 -6.04 0.60
CA ARG A 179 9.98 -5.66 1.37
C ARG A 179 8.69 -5.78 0.56
N HIS A 180 8.77 -5.48 -0.73
CA HIS A 180 7.64 -5.42 -1.66
C HIS A 180 7.97 -6.20 -2.94
N PRO A 181 7.98 -7.56 -2.90
CA PRO A 181 8.44 -8.39 -4.04
C PRO A 181 7.66 -8.13 -5.34
N TRP A 182 6.38 -7.76 -5.23
CA TRP A 182 5.52 -7.44 -6.36
C TRP A 182 6.01 -6.25 -7.21
N LEU A 183 6.85 -5.35 -6.64
CA LEU A 183 7.42 -4.21 -7.38
C LEU A 183 8.28 -4.66 -8.57
N ALA A 184 8.97 -5.79 -8.47
CA ALA A 184 9.83 -6.29 -9.52
C ALA A 184 9.06 -6.76 -10.77
N GLN A 185 7.75 -6.99 -10.66
CA GLN A 185 6.91 -7.54 -11.73
C GLN A 185 6.04 -6.50 -12.45
N LEU A 186 6.07 -5.23 -12.02
CA LEU A 186 5.11 -4.21 -12.47
C LEU A 186 5.23 -3.86 -13.95
N SER A 187 6.42 -3.86 -14.52
CA SER A 187 6.62 -3.39 -15.87
C SER A 187 7.85 -4.04 -16.53
N PRO A 188 7.76 -4.39 -17.82
CA PRO A 188 8.95 -4.72 -18.60
C PRO A 188 9.84 -3.48 -18.75
N LEU A 189 11.15 -3.69 -18.85
CA LEU A 189 12.16 -2.62 -19.01
C LEU A 189 11.89 -1.70 -20.20
N SER A 190 11.26 -2.22 -21.26
CA SER A 190 10.90 -1.44 -22.46
C SER A 190 9.73 -0.48 -22.24
N ARG A 191 9.06 -0.53 -21.09
CA ARG A 191 7.90 0.32 -20.77
C ARG A 191 8.06 0.91 -19.37
N PRO A 192 9.01 1.85 -19.20
CA PRO A 192 9.27 2.46 -17.90
C PRO A 192 8.04 3.21 -17.39
N LEU A 193 7.75 3.05 -16.11
CA LEU A 193 6.65 3.73 -15.46
C LEU A 193 7.10 5.15 -15.03
N PRO A 194 6.32 6.20 -15.36
CA PRO A 194 6.65 7.58 -14.98
C PRO A 194 6.27 7.86 -13.51
N LEU A 195 6.84 7.10 -12.59
CA LEU A 195 6.57 7.20 -11.15
C LEU A 195 7.63 8.12 -10.50
N PRO A 196 7.24 9.24 -9.86
CA PRO A 196 8.17 10.14 -9.18
C PRO A 196 9.08 9.42 -8.17
N GLY A 197 8.55 8.48 -7.38
CA GLY A 197 9.32 7.67 -6.45
C GLY A 197 10.41 6.85 -7.13
N LEU A 198 10.09 6.15 -8.22
CA LEU A 198 11.07 5.39 -9.00
C LEU A 198 12.08 6.30 -9.70
N LEU A 199 11.64 7.43 -10.24
CA LEU A 199 12.51 8.41 -10.89
C LEU A 199 13.53 9.02 -9.93
N ALA A 200 13.23 9.16 -8.64
CA ALA A 200 14.18 9.59 -7.63
C ALA A 200 15.38 8.62 -7.51
N HIS A 201 15.13 7.31 -7.57
CA HIS A 201 16.19 6.30 -7.61
C HIS A 201 17.01 6.34 -8.89
N ALA A 202 16.34 6.53 -10.04
CA ALA A 202 17.02 6.69 -11.32
C ALA A 202 17.92 7.93 -11.33
N GLU A 203 17.41 9.07 -10.88
CA GLU A 203 18.16 10.33 -10.81
C GLU A 203 19.42 10.20 -9.95
N TRP A 204 19.32 9.55 -8.79
CA TRP A 204 20.47 9.29 -7.92
C TRP A 204 21.54 8.46 -8.64
N SER A 205 21.15 7.35 -9.26
CA SER A 205 22.05 6.47 -9.99
C SER A 205 22.69 7.16 -11.20
N LEU A 206 21.92 7.92 -11.97
CA LEU A 206 22.37 8.66 -13.13
C LEU A 206 23.39 9.75 -12.75
N ARG A 207 23.17 10.47 -11.64
CA ARG A 207 24.15 11.45 -11.11
C ARG A 207 25.48 10.79 -10.78
N ALA A 208 25.46 9.64 -10.09
CA ALA A 208 26.65 8.88 -9.76
C ALA A 208 27.39 8.41 -11.04
N LEU A 209 26.65 7.90 -12.03
CA LEU A 209 27.19 7.43 -13.31
C LEU A 209 27.79 8.56 -14.16
N LYS A 210 27.30 9.80 -14.07
CA LYS A 210 27.90 10.96 -14.72
C LYS A 210 29.37 11.21 -14.33
N ALA A 211 29.76 10.83 -13.11
CA ALA A 211 31.16 10.90 -12.69
C ALA A 211 32.10 10.03 -13.54
N LEU A 212 31.55 9.03 -14.23
CA LEU A 212 32.26 8.18 -15.20
C LEU A 212 32.35 8.81 -16.60
N ARG A 213 31.86 10.05 -16.76
CA ARG A 213 31.79 10.77 -18.06
C ARG A 213 30.95 10.04 -19.11
N LEU A 214 29.87 9.39 -18.66
CA LEU A 214 28.88 8.79 -19.54
C LEU A 214 27.83 9.83 -19.92
N GLU A 215 27.39 9.79 -21.18
CA GLU A 215 26.39 10.70 -21.72
C GLU A 215 25.43 9.93 -22.65
N GLY A 216 24.25 10.49 -22.84
CA GLY A 216 23.25 9.95 -23.77
C GLY A 216 22.91 8.48 -23.52
N ALA A 217 22.86 7.69 -24.57
CA ALA A 217 22.52 6.27 -24.52
C ALA A 217 23.44 5.47 -23.58
N ALA A 218 24.75 5.74 -23.58
CA ALA A 218 25.68 5.00 -22.73
C ALA A 218 25.44 5.22 -21.24
N LEU A 219 24.97 6.41 -20.83
CA LEU A 219 24.56 6.70 -19.45
C LEU A 219 23.29 5.92 -19.09
N LEU A 220 22.31 5.91 -20.00
CA LEU A 220 21.06 5.18 -19.80
C LEU A 220 21.31 3.66 -19.77
N ASP A 221 22.12 3.12 -20.69
CA ASP A 221 22.45 1.69 -20.74
C ASP A 221 23.09 1.22 -19.44
N ALA A 222 24.03 2.00 -18.89
CA ALA A 222 24.66 1.67 -17.60
C ALA A 222 23.65 1.65 -16.44
N HIS A 223 22.72 2.60 -16.44
CA HIS A 223 21.62 2.63 -15.45
C HIS A 223 20.69 1.42 -15.61
N VAL A 224 20.28 1.12 -16.86
CA VAL A 224 19.38 -0.01 -17.16
C VAL A 224 20.05 -1.34 -16.81
N LEU A 225 21.34 -1.53 -17.08
CA LEU A 225 22.08 -2.74 -16.66
C LEU A 225 22.05 -2.93 -15.14
N LEU A 226 22.29 -1.86 -14.39
CA LEU A 226 22.25 -1.90 -12.93
C LEU A 226 20.84 -2.24 -12.41
N PHE A 227 19.84 -1.56 -12.93
CA PHE A 227 18.43 -1.78 -12.57
C PHE A 227 17.99 -3.21 -12.93
N SER A 228 18.34 -3.70 -14.14
CA SER A 228 18.00 -5.04 -14.62
C SER A 228 18.58 -6.15 -13.76
N HIS A 229 19.80 -5.97 -13.26
CA HIS A 229 20.40 -6.94 -12.34
C HIS A 229 19.55 -7.09 -11.07
N MET A 230 19.16 -5.97 -10.45
CA MET A 230 18.36 -5.99 -9.24
C MET A 230 16.95 -6.52 -9.49
N GLN A 231 16.27 -6.01 -10.52
CA GLN A 231 14.92 -6.43 -10.88
C GLN A 231 14.87 -7.92 -11.27
N GLY A 232 15.86 -8.40 -12.02
CA GLY A 232 15.94 -9.80 -12.45
C GLY A 232 16.06 -10.77 -11.28
N LEU A 233 16.89 -10.45 -10.29
CA LEU A 233 16.97 -11.24 -9.05
C LEU A 233 15.69 -11.11 -8.22
N ALA A 234 15.20 -9.89 -8.04
CA ALA A 234 14.02 -9.62 -7.23
C ALA A 234 12.75 -10.29 -7.78
N SER A 235 12.65 -10.47 -9.11
CA SER A 235 11.52 -11.18 -9.71
C SER A 235 11.39 -12.64 -9.26
N ASN A 236 12.45 -13.24 -8.70
CA ASN A 236 12.41 -14.58 -8.15
C ASN A 236 11.82 -14.62 -6.73
N LEU A 237 11.87 -13.52 -5.96
CA LEU A 237 11.33 -13.47 -4.60
C LEU A 237 9.84 -13.87 -4.54
N GLU A 238 9.03 -13.32 -5.44
CA GLU A 238 7.60 -13.66 -5.50
C GLU A 238 7.36 -15.00 -6.20
N ARG A 239 8.19 -15.36 -7.20
CA ARG A 239 8.08 -16.65 -7.91
C ARG A 239 8.36 -17.83 -7.00
N GLU A 240 9.34 -17.72 -6.10
CA GLU A 240 9.64 -18.76 -5.11
C GLU A 240 8.44 -18.96 -4.18
N ALA A 241 7.89 -17.88 -3.60
CA ALA A 241 6.69 -17.96 -2.77
C ALA A 241 5.47 -18.53 -3.52
N GLN A 242 5.29 -18.17 -4.79
CA GLN A 242 4.23 -18.71 -5.64
C GLN A 242 4.44 -20.20 -5.96
N ALA A 243 5.68 -20.62 -6.21
CA ALA A 243 6.02 -22.01 -6.47
C ALA A 243 5.76 -22.90 -5.25
N GLU A 244 6.16 -22.44 -4.05
CA GLU A 244 5.87 -23.11 -2.79
C GLU A 244 4.35 -23.23 -2.55
N ALA A 245 3.60 -22.14 -2.76
CA ALA A 245 2.14 -22.13 -2.62
C ALA A 245 1.44 -23.06 -3.64
N ALA A 246 1.97 -23.18 -4.86
CA ALA A 246 1.39 -24.03 -5.91
C ALA A 246 1.70 -25.51 -5.72
N THR A 247 2.88 -25.85 -5.22
CA THR A 247 3.34 -27.25 -5.09
C THR A 247 3.14 -27.81 -3.70
N GLY A 248 3.04 -26.97 -2.67
CA GLY A 248 3.05 -27.36 -1.25
C GLY A 248 4.41 -27.88 -0.77
N LEU A 249 5.48 -27.71 -1.58
CA LEU A 249 6.83 -28.14 -1.27
C LEU A 249 7.72 -26.93 -1.03
N SER A 250 8.52 -26.95 0.04
CA SER A 250 9.62 -26.01 0.20
C SER A 250 10.71 -26.27 -0.85
N ASP A 251 11.62 -25.30 -1.05
CA ASP A 251 12.74 -25.43 -1.99
C ASP A 251 13.59 -26.69 -1.70
N ASP A 252 13.85 -26.97 -0.44
CA ASP A 252 14.58 -28.19 -0.02
C ASP A 252 13.81 -29.46 -0.37
N GLN A 253 12.50 -29.50 -0.14
CA GLN A 253 11.67 -30.65 -0.46
C GLN A 253 11.55 -30.85 -1.97
N TRP A 254 11.43 -29.75 -2.73
CA TRP A 254 11.39 -29.79 -4.19
C TRP A 254 12.75 -30.29 -4.76
N GLY A 255 13.86 -29.79 -4.22
CA GLY A 255 15.20 -30.20 -4.57
C GLY A 255 15.42 -31.70 -4.31
N ALA A 256 15.08 -32.19 -3.13
CA ALA A 256 15.17 -33.60 -2.76
C ALA A 256 14.34 -34.50 -3.66
N ALA A 257 13.11 -34.06 -4.02
CA ALA A 257 12.24 -34.81 -4.93
C ALA A 257 12.79 -34.94 -6.36
N HIS A 258 13.56 -33.95 -6.84
CA HIS A 258 14.10 -33.90 -8.20
C HIS A 258 15.56 -34.35 -8.31
N GLU A 259 16.27 -34.51 -7.19
CA GLU A 259 17.67 -34.93 -7.13
C GLU A 259 17.95 -36.23 -7.91
N PRO A 260 17.14 -37.31 -7.81
CA PRO A 260 17.40 -38.55 -8.57
C PRO A 260 17.35 -38.33 -10.08
N ALA A 261 16.41 -37.51 -10.57
CA ALA A 261 16.30 -37.17 -11.98
C ALA A 261 17.51 -36.36 -12.47
N LEU A 262 17.96 -35.37 -11.68
CA LEU A 262 19.14 -34.57 -11.99
C LEU A 262 20.41 -35.43 -12.02
N LYS A 263 20.59 -36.36 -11.09
CA LYS A 263 21.70 -37.31 -11.07
C LYS A 263 21.70 -38.21 -12.32
N SER A 264 20.55 -38.80 -12.69
CA SER A 264 20.42 -39.61 -13.88
C SER A 264 20.81 -38.85 -15.16
N VAL A 265 20.38 -37.58 -15.30
CA VAL A 265 20.76 -36.73 -16.42
C VAL A 265 22.27 -36.42 -16.40
N ALA A 266 22.87 -36.15 -15.25
CA ALA A 266 24.29 -35.92 -15.12
C ALA A 266 25.14 -37.16 -15.47
N GLU A 267 24.69 -38.36 -15.09
CA GLU A 267 25.36 -39.63 -15.35
C GLU A 267 25.21 -40.08 -16.81
N SER A 268 24.34 -39.48 -17.60
CA SER A 268 24.16 -39.79 -19.02
C SER A 268 25.38 -39.57 -19.93
N GLY A 269 26.43 -38.94 -19.42
CA GLY A 269 27.65 -38.57 -20.13
C GLY A 269 27.48 -37.38 -21.10
N ARG A 270 26.24 -36.86 -21.26
CA ARG A 270 25.95 -35.74 -22.18
C ARG A 270 26.37 -34.37 -21.62
N PHE A 271 26.52 -34.25 -20.28
CA PHE A 271 26.76 -32.99 -19.56
C PHE A 271 27.93 -33.13 -18.59
N PRO A 272 29.19 -33.33 -19.10
CA PRO A 272 30.32 -33.68 -18.24
C PRO A 272 30.70 -32.56 -17.24
N VAL A 273 30.59 -31.29 -17.63
CA VAL A 273 30.84 -30.13 -16.73
C VAL A 273 29.81 -30.04 -15.62
N PHE A 274 28.54 -30.22 -15.96
CA PHE A 274 27.46 -30.21 -14.97
C PHE A 274 27.59 -31.40 -13.98
N ALA A 275 27.92 -32.58 -14.50
CA ALA A 275 28.17 -33.75 -13.66
C ALA A 275 29.38 -33.55 -12.70
N ALA A 276 30.43 -32.87 -13.16
CA ALA A 276 31.57 -32.51 -12.31
C ALA A 276 31.13 -31.52 -11.23
N LEU A 277 30.40 -30.46 -11.59
CA LEU A 277 29.86 -29.48 -10.64
C LEU A 277 29.02 -30.14 -9.54
N LEU A 278 28.08 -31.03 -9.89
CA LEU A 278 27.26 -31.72 -8.90
C LEU A 278 28.09 -32.55 -7.88
N ARG A 279 29.23 -33.08 -8.29
CA ARG A 279 30.14 -33.80 -7.39
C ARG A 279 30.96 -32.90 -6.46
N GLU A 280 31.13 -31.63 -6.85
CA GLU A 280 31.87 -30.62 -6.07
C GLU A 280 30.99 -29.89 -5.07
N LEU A 281 29.62 -29.95 -5.25
CA LEU A 281 28.69 -29.36 -4.31
C LEU A 281 28.73 -30.08 -2.96
N PRO A 282 28.46 -29.35 -1.84
CA PRO A 282 28.32 -29.95 -0.52
C PRO A 282 27.24 -31.06 -0.52
N ALA A 283 27.35 -32.00 0.43
CA ALA A 283 26.39 -33.10 0.58
C ALA A 283 24.98 -32.58 0.85
N GLU A 284 24.85 -31.42 1.48
CA GLU A 284 23.59 -30.71 1.76
C GLU A 284 23.00 -30.02 0.51
N GLY A 285 23.74 -30.06 -0.62
CA GLY A 285 23.32 -29.42 -1.86
C GLY A 285 23.72 -27.94 -1.95
N TYR A 286 23.12 -27.25 -2.93
CA TYR A 286 23.29 -25.81 -3.16
C TYR A 286 22.04 -25.06 -2.70
N THR A 287 22.20 -24.18 -1.73
CA THR A 287 21.12 -23.28 -1.28
C THR A 287 21.23 -21.95 -2.01
N LEU A 288 20.18 -21.60 -2.77
CA LEU A 288 20.09 -20.33 -3.46
C LEU A 288 19.97 -19.18 -2.45
N ASN A 289 20.91 -18.23 -2.52
CA ASN A 289 20.90 -17.03 -1.68
C ASN A 289 20.86 -15.78 -2.55
N LEU A 290 19.66 -15.22 -2.73
CA LEU A 290 19.44 -14.06 -3.60
C LEU A 290 20.16 -12.81 -3.07
N ASP A 291 20.33 -12.63 -1.76
CA ASP A 291 21.07 -11.50 -1.19
C ASP A 291 22.57 -11.60 -1.52
N ALA A 292 23.14 -12.80 -1.42
CA ALA A 292 24.52 -13.03 -1.81
C ALA A 292 24.74 -12.83 -3.32
N LEU A 293 23.82 -13.31 -4.15
CA LEU A 293 23.86 -13.09 -5.61
C LEU A 293 23.70 -11.62 -5.98
N PHE A 294 22.85 -10.89 -5.27
CA PHE A 294 22.72 -9.44 -5.45
C PHE A 294 24.04 -8.72 -5.17
N GLU A 295 24.67 -8.95 -4.01
CA GLU A 295 25.94 -8.28 -3.67
C GLU A 295 27.07 -8.69 -4.63
N GLN A 296 27.17 -9.96 -5.00
CA GLN A 296 28.19 -10.44 -5.94
C GLN A 296 28.01 -9.84 -7.34
N GLY A 297 26.79 -9.82 -7.85
CA GLY A 297 26.50 -9.27 -9.16
C GLY A 297 26.65 -7.76 -9.19
N MET A 298 26.23 -7.04 -8.14
CA MET A 298 26.48 -5.62 -7.97
C MET A 298 28.00 -5.32 -8.04
N LYS A 299 28.79 -6.03 -7.27
CA LYS A 299 30.25 -5.88 -7.29
C LYS A 299 30.82 -6.11 -8.68
N ALA A 300 30.42 -7.18 -9.37
CA ALA A 300 30.91 -7.50 -10.70
C ALA A 300 30.54 -6.42 -11.74
N LEU A 301 29.30 -5.89 -11.70
CA LEU A 301 28.88 -4.80 -12.56
C LEU A 301 29.69 -3.53 -12.33
N LEU A 302 29.90 -3.13 -11.08
CA LEU A 302 30.65 -1.92 -10.72
C LEU A 302 32.15 -2.06 -11.08
N ASP A 303 32.74 -3.23 -10.92
CA ASP A 303 34.11 -3.53 -11.37
C ASP A 303 34.19 -3.45 -12.90
N GLY A 304 33.21 -4.00 -13.62
CA GLY A 304 33.07 -3.88 -15.07
C GLY A 304 32.96 -2.44 -15.54
N PHE A 305 32.18 -1.62 -14.86
CA PHE A 305 32.08 -0.18 -15.15
C PHE A 305 33.43 0.53 -14.94
N ALA A 306 34.08 0.31 -13.80
CA ALA A 306 35.39 0.88 -13.52
C ALA A 306 36.41 0.56 -14.62
N HIS A 307 36.48 -0.70 -15.04
CA HIS A 307 37.42 -1.15 -16.09
C HIS A 307 37.08 -0.56 -17.48
N SER A 308 35.83 -0.65 -17.88
CA SER A 308 35.37 -0.21 -19.21
C SER A 308 35.55 1.29 -19.41
N PHE A 309 35.33 2.07 -18.36
CA PHE A 309 35.39 3.55 -18.44
C PHE A 309 36.83 4.08 -18.22
N ALA A 310 37.68 3.38 -17.47
CA ALA A 310 39.10 3.70 -17.40
C ALA A 310 39.78 3.57 -18.79
N ARG A 311 39.40 2.59 -19.62
CA ARG A 311 39.89 2.41 -20.98
C ARG A 311 39.43 3.52 -21.92
N ARG A 312 38.19 4.05 -21.80
CA ARG A 312 37.72 5.19 -22.58
C ARG A 312 38.53 6.46 -22.28
N LYS A 313 38.84 6.71 -21.00
CA LYS A 313 39.67 7.86 -20.60
C LYS A 313 41.07 7.84 -21.25
N ARG A 314 41.69 6.67 -21.37
CA ARG A 314 43.01 6.49 -22.02
C ARG A 314 42.95 6.64 -23.54
N ARG A 315 41.81 6.28 -24.19
CA ARG A 315 41.64 6.45 -25.65
C ARG A 315 41.32 7.88 -26.06
N ALA A 316 40.62 8.65 -25.23
CA ALA A 316 40.29 10.06 -25.48
C ALA A 316 41.50 10.99 -25.17
N ALA A 317 42.53 10.51 -24.52
CA ALA A 317 43.76 11.26 -24.21
C ALA A 317 44.92 10.97 -25.19
N LYS A 318 44.69 10.10 -26.17
CA LYS A 318 45.58 9.85 -27.35
C LYS A 318 44.96 10.44 -28.61
#